data_65a4a31a73eba750d148a45a4f1ba77e
#
_entry.id   65a4a31a73eba750d148a45a4f1ba77e
#
_cell.length_a   1.000
_cell.length_b   1.000
_cell.length_c   1.000
_cell.angle_alpha   90.00
_cell.angle_beta   90.00
_cell.angle_gamma   90.00
#
_symmetry.space_group_name_H-M   'P 1'
#
loop_
_entity.id
_entity.type
_entity.pdbx_description
1 polymer ?
#
loop_
_entity_poly.entity_id
_entity_poly.type
_entity_poly.pdbx_seq_one_letter_code
_entity_poly.pdbx_strand_id
1 'polypeptide(L)'
;MRSVIPNDRTERCFLCGSYNGIQEHHIFGGPDRQVSEKYGLKVHLCYLCHGHVHGKDGKAMMQHLHEIGQRAFEETYTREQFRKEFRKSYL
;
A
#
# COMPACT_ATOMS: atom_id res chain seq x y z
N MET A 1 0.49 13.28 -2.13
CA MET A 1 1.80 12.79 -1.66
C MET A 1 2.33 11.71 -2.59
N ARG A 2 3.60 11.75 -2.88
CA ARG A 2 4.23 10.66 -3.65
C ARG A 2 4.34 9.40 -2.78
N SER A 3 4.38 8.25 -3.43
CA SER A 3 4.62 6.99 -2.73
C SER A 3 5.98 7.03 -2.03
N VAL A 4 6.00 6.60 -0.75
CA VAL A 4 7.25 6.44 0.00
C VAL A 4 7.69 4.98 0.04
N ILE A 5 6.97 4.10 -0.66
CA ILE A 5 7.27 2.68 -0.66
C ILE A 5 8.52 2.41 -1.51
N PRO A 6 9.54 1.75 -0.94
CA PRO A 6 10.74 1.42 -1.71
C PRO A 6 10.40 0.58 -2.95
N ASN A 7 11.05 0.91 -4.06
CA ASN A 7 10.91 0.18 -5.33
C ASN A 7 9.59 0.39 -6.06
N ASP A 8 8.68 1.22 -5.53
CA ASP A 8 7.46 1.56 -6.26
C ASP A 8 7.80 2.50 -7.42
N ARG A 9 7.20 2.27 -8.59
CA ARG A 9 7.38 3.08 -9.79
C ARG A 9 6.02 3.50 -10.34
N THR A 10 5.93 4.74 -10.81
CA THR A 10 4.65 5.27 -11.29
C THR A 10 4.17 4.62 -12.58
N GLU A 11 5.07 4.06 -13.38
CA GLU A 11 4.74 3.53 -14.71
C GLU A 11 4.67 2.00 -14.77
N ARG A 12 4.95 1.29 -13.67
CA ARG A 12 4.94 -0.17 -13.72
C ARG A 12 4.40 -0.76 -12.42
N CYS A 13 3.83 -1.96 -12.54
CA CYS A 13 3.23 -2.66 -11.40
C CYS A 13 4.27 -3.04 -10.36
N PHE A 14 4.00 -2.67 -9.11
CA PHE A 14 4.86 -3.01 -7.97
C PHE A 14 4.97 -4.52 -7.76
N LEU A 15 3.89 -5.26 -8.08
CA LEU A 15 3.84 -6.70 -7.82
C LEU A 15 4.38 -7.56 -8.97
N CYS A 16 3.99 -7.25 -10.21
CA CYS A 16 4.37 -8.11 -11.34
C CYS A 16 5.24 -7.42 -12.40
N GLY A 17 5.45 -6.11 -12.29
CA GLY A 17 6.29 -5.38 -13.23
C GLY A 17 5.62 -5.02 -14.54
N SER A 18 4.34 -5.33 -14.73
CA SER A 18 3.60 -4.97 -15.95
C SER A 18 3.45 -3.45 -16.09
N TYR A 19 3.34 -2.99 -17.34
CA TYR A 19 3.08 -1.58 -17.65
C TYR A 19 1.62 -1.32 -18.02
N ASN A 20 0.75 -2.33 -17.90
CA ASN A 20 -0.62 -2.27 -18.41
C ASN A 20 -1.61 -1.75 -17.36
N GLY A 21 -2.32 -0.65 -17.70
CA GLY A 21 -3.39 -0.14 -16.87
C GLY A 21 -2.98 0.16 -15.45
N ILE A 22 -1.91 0.91 -15.29
CA ILE A 22 -1.35 1.22 -13.97
C ILE A 22 -2.29 2.16 -13.22
N GLN A 23 -2.58 1.80 -11.96
CA GLN A 23 -3.45 2.57 -11.07
C GLN A 23 -2.78 2.72 -9.72
N GLU A 24 -3.05 3.85 -9.05
CA GLU A 24 -2.62 4.01 -7.66
C GLU A 24 -3.48 3.14 -6.76
N HIS A 25 -2.82 2.37 -5.89
CA HIS A 25 -3.48 1.57 -4.87
C HIS A 25 -3.08 2.09 -3.50
N HIS A 26 -4.03 2.64 -2.76
CA HIS A 26 -3.78 3.04 -1.38
C HIS A 26 -3.70 1.79 -0.52
N ILE A 27 -2.56 1.59 0.14
CA ILE A 27 -2.31 0.37 0.90
C ILE A 27 -3.35 0.20 2.01
N PHE A 28 -3.68 1.30 2.70
CA PHE A 28 -4.73 1.29 3.73
C PHE A 28 -5.94 2.00 3.15
N GLY A 29 -6.95 1.22 2.79
CA GLY A 29 -8.13 1.73 2.10
C GLY A 29 -9.30 2.04 3.02
N GLY A 30 -10.49 2.17 2.42
CA GLY A 30 -11.70 2.46 3.17
C GLY A 30 -11.56 3.74 3.98
N PRO A 31 -11.88 3.69 5.29
CA PRO A 31 -11.81 4.88 6.14
C PRO A 31 -10.38 5.41 6.32
N ASP A 32 -9.37 4.62 6.00
CA ASP A 32 -7.97 5.02 6.18
C ASP A 32 -7.32 5.53 4.90
N ARG A 33 -8.09 5.63 3.80
CA ARG A 33 -7.55 6.02 2.49
C ARG A 33 -6.85 7.38 2.53
N GLN A 34 -7.47 8.35 3.19
CA GLN A 34 -6.91 9.70 3.27
C GLN A 34 -5.62 9.71 4.09
N VAL A 35 -5.56 8.93 5.15
CA VAL A 35 -4.35 8.81 5.97
C VAL A 35 -3.24 8.12 5.18
N SER A 36 -3.59 7.08 4.44
CA SER A 36 -2.66 6.39 3.55
C SER A 36 -2.06 7.37 2.52
N GLU A 37 -2.91 8.21 1.92
CA GLU A 37 -2.47 9.24 0.98
C GLU A 37 -1.56 10.26 1.66
N LYS A 38 -1.92 10.69 2.85
CA LYS A 38 -1.17 11.68 3.61
C LYS A 38 0.29 11.26 3.83
N TYR A 39 0.52 9.99 4.10
CA TYR A 39 1.85 9.47 4.39
C TYR A 39 2.52 8.81 3.18
N GLY A 40 1.87 8.83 2.02
CA GLY A 40 2.43 8.22 0.82
C GLY A 40 2.47 6.71 0.85
N LEU A 41 1.57 6.09 1.61
CA LEU A 41 1.48 4.64 1.76
C LEU A 41 0.61 4.08 0.64
N LYS A 42 1.18 4.06 -0.56
CA LYS A 42 0.49 3.61 -1.76
C LYS A 42 1.50 3.02 -2.74
N VAL A 43 1.02 2.13 -3.60
CA VAL A 43 1.83 1.53 -4.64
C VAL A 43 1.09 1.62 -5.96
N HIS A 44 1.81 1.44 -7.06
CA HIS A 44 1.23 1.43 -8.39
C HIS A 44 1.06 -0.02 -8.82
N LEU A 45 -0.16 -0.38 -9.21
CA LEU A 45 -0.50 -1.75 -9.61
C LEU A 45 -1.13 -1.75 -10.99
N CYS A 46 -0.84 -2.79 -11.79
CA CYS A 46 -1.54 -2.99 -13.04
C CYS A 46 -2.99 -3.39 -12.74
N TYR A 47 -3.85 -3.29 -13.76
CA TYR A 47 -5.27 -3.56 -13.55
C TYR A 47 -5.55 -4.98 -13.06
N LEU A 48 -4.74 -5.96 -13.49
CA LEU A 48 -4.92 -7.35 -13.05
C LEU A 48 -4.54 -7.54 -11.58
N CYS A 49 -3.38 -7.03 -11.17
CA CYS A 49 -2.95 -7.13 -9.78
C CYS A 49 -3.85 -6.31 -8.85
N HIS A 50 -4.28 -5.13 -9.30
CA HIS A 50 -5.19 -4.30 -8.50
C HIS A 50 -6.52 -5.03 -8.27
N GLY A 51 -7.05 -5.66 -9.32
CA GLY A 51 -8.26 -6.48 -9.18
C GLY A 51 -8.05 -7.68 -8.27
N HIS A 52 -6.87 -8.31 -8.36
CA HIS A 52 -6.54 -9.48 -7.53
C HIS A 52 -6.51 -9.12 -6.04
N VAL A 53 -5.84 -8.02 -5.66
CA VAL A 53 -5.75 -7.67 -4.24
C VAL A 53 -7.09 -7.29 -3.63
N HIS A 54 -8.04 -6.82 -4.45
CA HIS A 54 -9.40 -6.53 -4.00
C HIS A 54 -10.34 -7.72 -4.13
N GLY A 55 -9.90 -8.81 -4.75
CA GLY A 55 -10.73 -9.99 -4.95
C GLY A 55 -10.70 -10.93 -3.75
N LYS A 56 -11.51 -12.00 -3.85
CA LYS A 56 -11.65 -12.97 -2.76
C LYS A 56 -10.35 -13.73 -2.46
N ASP A 57 -9.46 -13.84 -3.44
CA ASP A 57 -8.18 -14.56 -3.27
C ASP A 57 -7.01 -13.63 -2.97
N GLY A 58 -7.29 -12.33 -2.77
CA GLY A 58 -6.24 -11.33 -2.58
C GLY A 58 -5.85 -11.07 -1.14
N LYS A 59 -6.44 -11.78 -0.18
CA LYS A 59 -6.25 -11.50 1.25
C LYS A 59 -4.78 -11.56 1.68
N ALA A 60 -4.07 -12.61 1.24
CA ALA A 60 -2.66 -12.77 1.61
C ALA A 60 -1.79 -11.66 1.02
N MET A 61 -2.05 -11.26 -0.22
CA MET A 61 -1.30 -10.17 -0.84
C MET A 61 -1.64 -8.83 -0.20
N MET A 62 -2.89 -8.62 0.16
CA MET A 62 -3.30 -7.40 0.87
C MET A 62 -2.57 -7.29 2.21
N GLN A 63 -2.48 -8.41 2.95
CA GLN A 63 -1.74 -8.45 4.21
C GLN A 63 -0.26 -8.12 3.97
N HIS A 64 0.33 -8.68 2.93
CA HIS A 64 1.72 -8.42 2.58
C HIS A 64 1.95 -6.93 2.30
N LEU A 65 1.03 -6.30 1.56
CA LEU A 65 1.12 -4.86 1.28
C LEU A 65 0.95 -4.03 2.55
N HIS A 66 0.06 -4.44 3.46
CA HIS A 66 -0.09 -3.76 4.75
C HIS A 66 1.22 -3.79 5.54
N GLU A 67 1.90 -4.93 5.56
CA GLU A 67 3.19 -5.05 6.25
C GLU A 67 4.25 -4.16 5.61
N ILE A 68 4.31 -4.14 4.28
CA ILE A 68 5.23 -3.28 3.55
C ILE A 68 4.96 -1.81 3.87
N GLY A 69 3.70 -1.42 3.86
CA GLY A 69 3.29 -0.05 4.17
C GLY A 69 3.68 0.36 5.58
N GLN A 70 3.43 -0.51 6.55
CA GLN A 70 3.79 -0.22 7.92
C GLN A 70 5.30 -0.11 8.11
N ARG A 71 6.08 -1.00 7.49
CA ARG A 71 7.55 -0.91 7.55
C ARG A 71 8.05 0.41 6.98
N ALA A 72 7.48 0.84 5.86
CA ALA A 72 7.86 2.13 5.26
C ALA A 72 7.51 3.30 6.18
N PHE A 73 6.34 3.26 6.82
CA PHE A 73 5.93 4.28 7.79
C PHE A 73 6.93 4.33 8.96
N GLU A 74 7.36 3.15 9.44
CA GLU A 74 8.24 3.06 10.60
C GLU A 74 9.70 3.46 10.29
N GLU A 75 10.04 3.69 9.04
CA GLU A 75 11.34 4.28 8.69
C GLU A 75 11.44 5.73 9.17
N THR A 76 10.31 6.42 9.29
CA THR A 76 10.26 7.83 9.68
C THR A 76 9.55 8.05 11.01
N TYR A 77 8.56 7.23 11.31
CA TYR A 77 7.71 7.37 12.49
C TYR A 77 7.79 6.12 13.35
N THR A 78 7.15 6.14 14.52
CA THR A 78 7.17 5.00 15.44
C THR A 78 5.97 4.09 15.22
N ARG A 79 6.05 2.86 15.77
CA ARG A 79 4.91 1.95 15.77
C ARG A 79 3.74 2.51 16.58
N GLU A 80 4.05 3.22 17.66
CA GLU A 80 3.02 3.87 18.46
C GLU A 80 2.25 4.88 17.60
N GLN A 81 2.96 5.66 16.80
CA GLN A 81 2.32 6.62 15.90
C GLN A 81 1.51 5.90 14.83
N PHE A 82 2.00 4.77 14.33
CA PHE A 82 1.25 3.96 13.37
C PHE A 82 -0.08 3.50 13.97
N ARG A 83 -0.05 2.97 15.18
CA ARG A 83 -1.28 2.52 15.86
C ARG A 83 -2.24 3.68 16.11
N LYS A 84 -1.73 4.85 16.40
CA LYS A 84 -2.56 6.04 16.57
C LYS A 84 -3.29 6.40 15.29
N GLU A 85 -2.60 6.34 14.15
CA GLU A 85 -3.17 6.69 12.86
C GLU A 85 -4.10 5.60 12.30
N PHE A 86 -3.73 4.33 12.45
CA PHE A 86 -4.42 3.21 11.82
C PHE A 86 -5.11 2.27 12.81
N ARG A 87 -5.00 2.55 14.11
CA ARG A 87 -5.69 1.87 15.22
C ARG A 87 -5.27 0.41 15.44
N LYS A 88 -4.27 -0.10 14.71
CA LYS A 88 -3.76 -1.46 14.90
C LYS A 88 -2.37 -1.57 14.28
N SER A 89 -1.70 -2.69 14.54
CA SER A 89 -0.43 -3.03 13.90
C SER A 89 -0.61 -4.26 13.02
N TYR A 90 0.06 -4.27 11.89
CA TYR A 90 0.12 -5.41 10.97
C TYR A 90 1.42 -6.20 11.13
N LEU A 91 2.32 -5.71 11.97
CA LEU A 91 3.62 -6.36 12.22
C LEU A 91 3.67 -7.03 13.59
#